data_dd659f810b7eab070c9530c522daa80a
#
_entry.id   dd659f810b7eab070c9530c522daa80a
#
_cell.length_a   1.000
_cell.length_b   1.000
_cell.length_c   1.000
_cell.angle_alpha   90.00
_cell.angle_beta   90.00
_cell.angle_gamma   90.00
#
_symmetry.space_group_name_H-M   'P 1'
#
loop_
_entity.id
_entity.type
_entity.pdbx_description
1 polymer ?
#
loop_
_entity_poly.entity_id
_entity_poly.type
_entity_poly.pdbx_seq_one_letter_code
_entity_poly.pdbx_strand_id
1 'polypeptide(L)'
;MLKLTYTENSFCLEHLTGSVEEWVTSRVILVMRVGANLCVQPSTASFLLPADLLHLADLQAVIEQEQSDKLELSVCDAEYVEVNLRGTWLVSEPESEEGVFVTAMSYNLEFFLLRLWQEAQAQTSVVWE
;
A
#
# COMPACT_ATOMS: atom_id res chain seq x y z
N MET A 1 -2.80 4.85 -8.93
CA MET A 1 -3.15 3.65 -8.15
C MET A 1 -1.95 3.11 -7.43
N LEU A 2 -2.09 2.80 -6.18
CA LEU A 2 -1.04 2.23 -5.35
C LEU A 2 -1.30 0.73 -5.17
N LYS A 3 -0.26 -0.08 -5.40
CA LYS A 3 -0.32 -1.53 -5.26
C LYS A 3 0.63 -1.98 -4.16
N LEU A 4 0.13 -2.78 -3.24
CA LEU A 4 0.92 -3.37 -2.18
C LEU A 4 0.86 -4.90 -2.33
N THR A 5 2.02 -5.52 -2.53
CA THR A 5 2.12 -6.98 -2.64
C THR A 5 2.65 -7.53 -1.33
N TYR A 6 1.92 -8.48 -0.74
CA TYR A 6 2.31 -9.16 0.49
C TYR A 6 2.76 -10.58 0.20
N THR A 7 3.83 -10.97 0.88
CA THR A 7 4.27 -12.35 0.96
C THR A 7 4.61 -12.66 2.42
N GLU A 8 4.84 -13.92 2.76
CA GLU A 8 5.18 -14.31 4.13
C GLU A 8 6.37 -13.56 4.71
N ASN A 9 7.32 -13.17 3.88
CA ASN A 9 8.59 -12.61 4.33
C ASN A 9 8.77 -11.13 4.02
N SER A 10 7.92 -10.54 3.19
CA SER A 10 8.11 -9.17 2.77
C SER A 10 6.87 -8.57 2.15
N PHE A 11 6.91 -7.26 1.95
CA PHE A 11 5.93 -6.58 1.12
C PHE A 11 6.64 -5.55 0.24
N CYS A 12 5.99 -5.21 -0.87
CA CYS A 12 6.52 -4.26 -1.83
C CYS A 12 5.42 -3.27 -2.20
N LEU A 13 5.79 -2.00 -2.25
CA LEU A 13 4.87 -0.91 -2.60
C LEU A 13 5.22 -0.40 -3.98
N GLU A 14 4.23 -0.32 -4.87
CA GLU A 14 4.42 0.11 -6.25
C GLU A 14 3.34 1.10 -6.67
N HIS A 15 3.75 2.06 -7.50
CA HIS A 15 2.81 2.94 -8.19
C HIS A 15 2.48 2.33 -9.55
N LEU A 16 1.18 2.19 -9.85
CA LEU A 16 0.71 1.68 -11.13
C LEU A 16 -0.15 2.73 -11.83
N THR A 17 -0.10 2.74 -13.15
CA THR A 17 -0.97 3.58 -13.97
C THR A 17 -2.33 2.91 -14.17
N GLY A 18 -3.36 3.71 -14.41
CA GLY A 18 -4.72 3.22 -14.62
C GLY A 18 -5.57 3.25 -13.37
N SER A 19 -6.81 2.83 -13.48
CA SER A 19 -7.74 2.79 -12.35
C SER A 19 -7.71 1.43 -11.65
N VAL A 20 -8.12 1.43 -10.37
CA VAL A 20 -8.25 0.20 -9.60
C VAL A 20 -9.25 -0.74 -10.27
N GLU A 21 -10.38 -0.19 -10.74
CA GLU A 21 -11.45 -0.96 -11.37
C GLU A 21 -10.97 -1.67 -12.63
N GLU A 22 -10.21 -1.00 -13.48
CA GLU A 22 -9.64 -1.60 -14.69
C GLU A 22 -8.67 -2.72 -14.36
N TRP A 23 -7.80 -2.48 -13.40
CA TRP A 23 -6.79 -3.45 -13.00
C TRP A 23 -7.43 -4.70 -12.38
N VAL A 24 -8.40 -4.51 -11.47
CA VAL A 24 -9.14 -5.61 -10.84
C VAL A 24 -9.89 -6.41 -11.89
N THR A 25 -10.62 -5.74 -12.80
CA THR A 25 -11.37 -6.40 -13.86
C THR A 25 -10.45 -7.24 -14.75
N SER A 26 -9.31 -6.71 -15.15
CA SER A 26 -8.34 -7.44 -15.96
C SER A 26 -7.82 -8.70 -15.25
N ARG A 27 -7.54 -8.59 -13.95
CA ARG A 27 -7.06 -9.72 -13.15
C ARG A 27 -8.13 -10.79 -12.97
N VAL A 28 -9.38 -10.39 -12.71
CA VAL A 28 -10.49 -11.32 -12.58
C VAL A 28 -10.67 -12.10 -13.88
N ILE A 29 -10.70 -11.41 -15.02
CA ILE A 29 -10.85 -12.05 -16.33
C ILE A 29 -9.70 -13.04 -16.59
N LEU A 30 -8.46 -12.63 -16.32
CA LEU A 30 -7.30 -13.48 -16.53
C LEU A 30 -7.39 -14.76 -15.68
N VAL A 31 -7.71 -14.61 -14.39
CA VAL A 31 -7.80 -15.74 -13.46
C VAL A 31 -8.93 -16.70 -13.87
N MET A 32 -10.07 -16.16 -14.28
CA MET A 32 -11.18 -17.00 -14.77
C MET A 32 -10.82 -17.77 -16.04
N ARG A 33 -10.06 -17.17 -16.95
CA ARG A 33 -9.63 -17.82 -18.18
C ARG A 33 -8.71 -19.02 -17.93
N VAL A 34 -7.93 -18.99 -16.85
CA VAL A 34 -7.05 -20.11 -16.48
C VAL A 34 -7.74 -21.09 -15.53
N GLY A 35 -9.02 -20.92 -15.26
CA GLY A 35 -9.79 -21.83 -14.42
C GLY A 35 -9.50 -21.72 -12.93
N ALA A 36 -8.92 -20.60 -12.47
CA ALA A 36 -8.65 -20.36 -11.07
C ALA A 36 -9.73 -19.48 -10.46
N ASN A 37 -9.75 -19.38 -9.14
CA ASN A 37 -10.64 -18.49 -8.42
C ASN A 37 -9.85 -17.29 -7.87
N LEU A 38 -10.49 -16.13 -7.86
CA LEU A 38 -9.92 -14.93 -7.28
C LEU A 38 -10.93 -14.32 -6.31
N CYS A 39 -10.50 -14.13 -5.06
CA CYS A 39 -11.31 -13.44 -4.06
C CYS A 39 -10.99 -11.95 -4.10
N VAL A 40 -12.02 -11.14 -4.26
CA VAL A 40 -11.94 -9.67 -4.32
C VAL A 40 -12.81 -9.13 -3.20
N GLN A 41 -12.20 -8.40 -2.25
CA GLN A 41 -12.97 -7.87 -1.13
C GLN A 41 -12.41 -6.55 -0.63
N PRO A 42 -13.27 -5.64 -0.14
CA PRO A 42 -12.81 -4.43 0.53
C PRO A 42 -11.95 -4.79 1.74
N SER A 43 -10.88 -4.07 1.95
CA SER A 43 -9.94 -4.37 3.02
C SER A 43 -9.15 -3.14 3.43
N THR A 44 -8.43 -3.27 4.52
CA THR A 44 -7.41 -2.31 4.93
C THR A 44 -6.06 -3.01 4.96
N ALA A 45 -5.03 -2.27 4.60
CA ALA A 45 -3.65 -2.73 4.71
C ALA A 45 -2.87 -1.73 5.55
N SER A 46 -1.89 -2.20 6.29
CA SER A 46 -1.05 -1.33 7.11
C SER A 46 0.42 -1.71 7.01
N PHE A 47 1.26 -0.70 7.13
CA PHE A 47 2.69 -0.89 7.25
C PHE A 47 3.26 0.19 8.17
N LEU A 48 4.48 -0.03 8.64
CA LEU A 48 5.14 0.88 9.57
C LEU A 48 6.20 1.69 8.84
N LEU A 49 6.23 3.00 9.14
CA LEU A 49 7.31 3.88 8.73
C LEU A 49 8.03 4.41 9.96
N PRO A 50 9.35 4.59 9.91
CA PRO A 50 10.07 5.24 11.00
C PRO A 50 9.52 6.65 11.28
N ALA A 51 9.32 6.98 12.55
CA ALA A 51 8.75 8.26 12.95
C ALA A 51 9.71 9.45 12.69
N ASP A 52 10.99 9.18 12.49
CA ASP A 52 12.01 10.19 12.24
C ASP A 52 12.27 10.50 10.76
N LEU A 53 11.46 9.98 9.86
CA LEU A 53 11.57 10.30 8.44
C LEU A 53 11.31 11.78 8.19
N LEU A 54 12.17 12.39 7.38
CA LEU A 54 12.25 13.85 7.21
C LEU A 54 10.95 14.47 6.65
N HIS A 55 10.30 13.78 5.73
CA HIS A 55 9.13 14.29 5.02
C HIS A 55 7.80 13.74 5.52
N LEU A 56 7.79 13.09 6.69
CA LEU A 56 6.57 12.52 7.24
C LEU A 56 5.53 13.59 7.56
N ALA A 57 5.97 14.76 8.07
CA ALA A 57 5.10 15.88 8.34
C ALA A 57 4.46 16.45 7.06
N ASP A 58 5.19 16.44 5.95
CA ASP A 58 4.65 16.87 4.65
C ASP A 58 3.54 15.95 4.17
N LEU A 59 3.69 14.65 4.37
CA LEU A 59 2.64 13.68 4.06
C LEU A 59 1.38 13.95 4.89
N GLN A 60 1.53 14.19 6.18
CA GLN A 60 0.41 14.49 7.05
C GLN A 60 -0.33 15.76 6.59
N ALA A 61 0.40 16.80 6.20
CA ALA A 61 -0.17 18.03 5.69
C ALA A 61 -0.97 17.80 4.40
N VAL A 62 -0.47 16.98 3.49
CA VAL A 62 -1.16 16.65 2.24
C VAL A 62 -2.45 15.87 2.53
N ILE A 63 -2.42 14.92 3.45
CA ILE A 63 -3.61 14.15 3.85
C ILE A 63 -4.70 15.10 4.37
N GLU A 64 -4.34 16.02 5.24
CA GLU A 64 -5.29 16.98 5.81
C GLU A 64 -5.84 17.92 4.75
N GLN A 65 -4.99 18.39 3.85
CA GLN A 65 -5.39 19.31 2.77
C GLN A 65 -6.35 18.63 1.78
N GLU A 66 -6.10 17.40 1.42
CA GLU A 66 -6.91 16.66 0.46
C GLU A 66 -8.12 15.96 1.09
N GLN A 67 -8.18 15.91 2.41
CA GLN A 67 -9.26 15.22 3.15
C GLN A 67 -9.45 13.78 2.66
N SER A 68 -8.33 13.07 2.47
CA SER A 68 -8.37 11.71 1.96
C SER A 68 -8.99 10.75 2.97
N ASP A 69 -9.89 9.88 2.51
CA ASP A 69 -10.46 8.79 3.29
C ASP A 69 -9.75 7.45 3.06
N LYS A 70 -8.77 7.42 2.16
CA LYS A 70 -8.05 6.20 1.77
C LYS A 70 -6.80 5.96 2.60
N LEU A 71 -6.29 7.00 3.23
CA LEU A 71 -5.04 6.95 3.98
C LEU A 71 -5.22 7.56 5.36
N GLU A 72 -4.76 6.85 6.37
CA GLU A 72 -4.76 7.33 7.75
C GLU A 72 -3.41 7.04 8.39
N LEU A 73 -2.85 8.01 9.09
CA LEU A 73 -1.63 7.85 9.87
C LEU A 73 -1.99 7.74 11.35
N SER A 74 -1.40 6.77 12.01
CA SER A 74 -1.58 6.55 13.45
C SER A 74 -0.23 6.44 14.12
N VAL A 75 -0.07 7.08 15.26
CA VAL A 75 1.15 6.93 16.06
C VAL A 75 1.11 5.57 16.73
N CYS A 76 2.06 4.70 16.36
CA CYS A 76 2.18 3.37 16.93
C CYS A 76 2.96 3.42 18.25
N ASP A 77 4.16 4.02 18.19
CA ASP A 77 5.01 4.25 19.37
C ASP A 77 5.98 5.41 19.07
N ALA A 78 7.01 5.57 19.89
CA ALA A 78 8.00 6.63 19.69
C ALA A 78 8.88 6.44 18.46
N GLU A 79 8.96 5.21 17.94
CA GLU A 79 9.86 4.86 16.82
C GLU A 79 9.15 4.75 15.48
N TYR A 80 7.84 4.40 15.47
CA TYR A 80 7.11 4.07 14.26
C TYR A 80 5.77 4.77 14.17
N VAL A 81 5.40 5.07 12.93
CA VAL A 81 4.06 5.54 12.56
C VAL A 81 3.42 4.46 11.70
N GLU A 82 2.19 4.08 12.02
CA GLU A 82 1.44 3.12 11.25
C GLU A 82 0.69 3.83 10.14
N VAL A 83 0.87 3.31 8.92
CA VAL A 83 0.15 3.80 7.73
C VAL A 83 -0.96 2.81 7.44
N ASN A 84 -2.21 3.26 7.45
CA ASN A 84 -3.38 2.45 7.17
C ASN A 84 -3.98 2.87 5.84
N LEU A 85 -4.12 1.91 4.93
CA LEU A 85 -4.68 2.12 3.58
C LEU A 85 -6.01 1.40 3.45
N ARG A 86 -7.01 2.09 2.90
CA ARG A 86 -8.29 1.47 2.54
C ARG A 86 -8.30 1.18 1.06
N GLY A 87 -8.68 -0.04 0.70
CA GLY A 87 -8.67 -0.45 -0.70
C GLY A 87 -9.29 -1.82 -0.91
N THR A 88 -8.74 -2.56 -1.87
CA THR A 88 -9.25 -3.86 -2.29
C THR A 88 -8.16 -4.91 -2.15
N TRP A 89 -8.47 -5.99 -1.48
CA TRP A 89 -7.61 -7.16 -1.31
C TRP A 89 -7.93 -8.22 -2.35
N LEU A 90 -6.91 -8.75 -3.00
CA LEU A 90 -7.02 -9.72 -4.08
C LEU A 90 -6.15 -10.93 -3.74
N VAL A 91 -6.79 -12.08 -3.57
CA VAL A 91 -6.09 -13.34 -3.26
C VAL A 91 -6.66 -14.47 -4.09
N SER A 92 -5.84 -15.49 -4.37
CA SER A 92 -6.29 -16.70 -5.06
C SER A 92 -7.04 -17.66 -4.14
N GLU A 93 -6.82 -17.56 -2.83
CA GLU A 93 -7.48 -18.38 -1.82
C GLU A 93 -8.00 -17.48 -0.69
N PRO A 94 -9.21 -17.74 -0.14
CA PRO A 94 -9.84 -16.82 0.83
C PRO A 94 -9.03 -16.52 2.09
N GLU A 95 -8.22 -17.46 2.56
CA GLU A 95 -7.43 -17.32 3.80
C GLU A 95 -5.94 -17.17 3.55
N SER A 96 -5.54 -16.88 2.31
CA SER A 96 -4.13 -16.73 1.98
C SER A 96 -3.56 -15.45 2.60
N GLU A 97 -2.36 -15.58 3.16
CA GLU A 97 -1.58 -14.45 3.66
C GLU A 97 -0.86 -13.71 2.53
N GLU A 98 -0.68 -14.38 1.40
CA GLU A 98 -0.06 -13.78 0.22
C GLU A 98 -1.12 -13.23 -0.71
N GLY A 99 -0.94 -12.00 -1.15
CA GLY A 99 -1.91 -11.38 -2.04
C GLY A 99 -1.51 -10.01 -2.48
N VAL A 100 -2.44 -9.35 -3.13
CA VAL A 100 -2.26 -8.00 -3.66
C VAL A 100 -3.35 -7.10 -3.10
N PHE A 101 -2.92 -5.97 -2.57
CA PHE A 101 -3.82 -4.91 -2.12
C PHE A 101 -3.66 -3.73 -3.06
N VAL A 102 -4.77 -3.15 -3.51
CA VAL A 102 -4.76 -1.98 -4.39
C VAL A 102 -5.66 -0.90 -3.82
N THR A 103 -5.26 0.35 -4.02
CA THR A 103 -6.05 1.49 -3.58
C THR A 103 -5.89 2.63 -4.58
N ALA A 104 -6.98 3.38 -4.79
CA ALA A 104 -6.97 4.62 -5.54
C ALA A 104 -6.61 5.76 -4.59
N MET A 105 -5.62 6.55 -4.98
CA MET A 105 -5.19 7.71 -4.20
C MET A 105 -4.86 8.86 -5.15
N SER A 106 -4.79 10.07 -4.62
CA SER A 106 -4.30 11.18 -5.41
C SER A 106 -2.83 10.98 -5.76
N TYR A 107 -2.41 11.60 -6.85
CA TYR A 107 -1.02 11.56 -7.29
C TYR A 107 -0.06 12.02 -6.18
N ASN A 108 -0.42 13.09 -5.49
CA ASN A 108 0.43 13.63 -4.42
C ASN A 108 0.62 12.64 -3.27
N LEU A 109 -0.46 12.01 -2.82
CA LEU A 109 -0.37 11.01 -1.74
C LEU A 109 0.46 9.80 -2.16
N GLU A 110 0.23 9.29 -3.36
CA GLU A 110 1.02 8.15 -3.87
C GLU A 110 2.50 8.49 -3.96
N PHE A 111 2.81 9.67 -4.49
CA PHE A 111 4.18 10.14 -4.62
C PHE A 111 4.89 10.21 -3.27
N PHE A 112 4.25 10.82 -2.27
CA PHE A 112 4.82 10.92 -0.94
C PHE A 112 5.01 9.57 -0.27
N LEU A 113 4.04 8.68 -0.37
CA LEU A 113 4.12 7.34 0.22
C LEU A 113 5.26 6.53 -0.37
N LEU A 114 5.39 6.53 -1.69
CA LEU A 114 6.46 5.82 -2.37
C LEU A 114 7.82 6.37 -1.99
N ARG A 115 7.94 7.68 -1.91
CA ARG A 115 9.19 8.35 -1.52
C ARG A 115 9.58 8.00 -0.08
N LEU A 116 8.64 8.07 0.84
CA LEU A 116 8.87 7.71 2.24
C LEU A 116 9.24 6.24 2.38
N TRP A 117 8.59 5.38 1.62
CA TRP A 117 8.90 3.96 1.57
C TRP A 117 10.33 3.72 1.09
N GLN A 118 10.75 4.40 0.03
CA GLN A 118 12.11 4.32 -0.49
C GLN A 118 13.15 4.80 0.53
N GLU A 119 12.87 5.91 1.21
CA GLU A 119 13.73 6.42 2.29
C GLU A 119 13.86 5.41 3.43
N ALA A 120 12.77 4.79 3.83
CA ALA A 120 12.78 3.77 4.89
C ALA A 120 13.61 2.55 4.47
N GLN A 121 13.52 2.12 3.22
CA GLN A 121 14.32 1.02 2.69
C GLN A 121 15.80 1.37 2.66
N ALA A 122 16.14 2.60 2.27
CA ALA A 122 17.53 3.06 2.23
C ALA A 122 18.14 3.08 3.63
N GLN A 123 17.40 3.54 4.65
CA GLN A 123 17.87 3.52 6.03
C GLN A 123 18.13 2.09 6.52
N THR A 124 17.27 1.16 6.15
CA THR A 124 17.45 -0.26 6.48
C THR A 124 18.70 -0.81 5.82
N SER A 125 18.99 -0.41 4.58
CA SER A 125 20.19 -0.83 3.86
C SER A 125 21.49 -0.35 4.52
N VAL A 126 21.49 0.86 5.10
CA VAL A 126 22.66 1.43 5.76
C VAL A 126 23.07 0.62 6.99
N VAL A 127 22.13 -0.01 7.67
CA VAL A 127 22.41 -0.80 8.88
C VAL A 127 23.31 -2.00 8.59
N TRP A 128 23.34 -2.48 7.36
CA TRP A 128 24.11 -3.66 6.97
C TRP A 128 25.57 -3.39 6.62
N GLU A 129 25.94 -2.14 6.53
CA GLU A 129 27.34 -1.74 6.28
C GLU A 129 28.09 -1.53 7.58
#